data_040dc397135b4035cb838cb3256e9e2c
#
_entry.id   040dc397135b4035cb838cb3256e9e2c
#
_cell.length_a   1.000
_cell.length_b   1.000
_cell.length_c   1.000
_cell.angle_alpha   90.00
_cell.angle_beta   90.00
_cell.angle_gamma   90.00
#
_symmetry.space_group_name_H-M   'P 1'
#
loop_
_entity.id
_entity.type
_entity.pdbx_description
1 polymer ?
#
loop_
_entity_poly.entity_id
_entity_poly.type
_entity_poly.pdbx_seq_one_letter_code
_entity_poly.pdbx_strand_id
1 'polypeptide(L)'
;FCMVSAGAYGIEDMLPASGPGLTIVLLIVLPFFWSIPQGLVASELGSAIPTEGGYYKWIQRALGEFWGFQGCWWRTLSIYVDSTLYIVLAADYMAACFPMSDLAVLLVKIGLIIVLTYINIRGVKDVGRIASFFSIIVIATFAVMVVLGFMNWNYDPFSPFMPEGQT
;
A
#
# COMPACT_ATOMS: atom_id res chain seq x y z
N PHE A 1 -6.01 1.64 8.07
CA PHE A 1 -4.57 1.90 8.20
C PHE A 1 -3.73 0.91 7.38
N CYS A 2 -3.87 -0.41 7.59
CA CYS A 2 -3.08 -1.41 6.84
C CYS A 2 -3.21 -1.31 5.32
N MET A 3 -4.39 -0.96 4.82
CA MET A 3 -4.62 -0.76 3.38
C MET A 3 -3.89 0.46 2.82
N VAL A 4 -3.72 1.50 3.63
CA VAL A 4 -3.04 2.74 3.22
C VAL A 4 -1.52 2.60 3.34
N SER A 5 -1.04 1.97 4.41
CA SER A 5 0.41 1.75 4.60
C SER A 5 1.00 0.81 3.55
N ALA A 6 0.23 -0.17 3.07
CA ALA A 6 0.65 -1.05 1.99
C ALA A 6 0.82 -0.32 0.64
N GLY A 7 0.14 0.80 0.43
CA GLY A 7 0.29 1.62 -0.77
C GLY A 7 1.50 2.56 -0.77
N ALA A 8 2.21 2.69 0.34
CA ALA A 8 3.40 3.57 0.43
C ALA A 8 4.69 2.89 -0.06
N TYR A 9 4.73 1.58 -0.15
CA TYR A 9 5.89 0.85 -0.65
C TYR A 9 6.03 0.99 -2.17
N GLY A 10 7.25 1.23 -2.64
CA GLY A 10 7.56 1.44 -4.05
C GLY A 10 7.41 2.90 -4.51
N ILE A 11 7.14 3.84 -3.59
CA ILE A 11 7.13 5.28 -3.88
C ILE A 11 8.54 5.88 -3.70
N GLU A 12 9.44 5.15 -3.05
CA GLU A 12 10.80 5.58 -2.75
C GLU A 12 11.56 6.00 -4.02
N ASP A 13 11.33 5.30 -5.14
CA ASP A 13 11.94 5.60 -6.43
C ASP A 13 11.44 6.92 -7.04
N MET A 14 10.35 7.49 -6.56
CA MET A 14 9.89 8.81 -6.98
C MET A 14 10.81 9.94 -6.48
N LEU A 15 11.42 9.77 -5.30
CA LEU A 15 12.31 10.78 -4.72
C LEU A 15 13.52 11.08 -5.61
N PRO A 16 14.32 10.10 -6.05
CA PRO A 16 15.43 10.34 -6.96
C PRO A 16 14.99 10.75 -8.38
N ALA A 17 13.80 10.30 -8.82
CA ALA A 17 13.30 10.62 -10.16
C ALA A 17 12.72 12.03 -10.28
N SER A 18 11.96 12.49 -9.28
CA SER A 18 11.20 13.75 -9.35
C SER A 18 11.74 14.86 -8.47
N GLY A 19 12.68 14.55 -7.56
CA GLY A 19 13.16 15.44 -6.53
C GLY A 19 12.20 15.58 -5.34
N PRO A 20 12.70 15.97 -4.16
CA PRO A 20 11.91 16.00 -2.93
C PRO A 20 10.76 17.00 -2.98
N GLY A 21 10.96 18.18 -3.56
CA GLY A 21 9.94 19.22 -3.62
C GLY A 21 8.74 18.83 -4.46
N LEU A 22 8.97 18.34 -5.68
CA LEU A 22 7.89 17.91 -6.58
C LEU A 22 7.17 16.68 -6.01
N THR A 23 7.90 15.73 -5.43
CA THR A 23 7.30 14.56 -4.79
C THR A 23 6.35 14.94 -3.66
N ILE A 24 6.72 15.88 -2.77
CA ILE A 24 5.85 16.37 -1.70
C ILE A 24 4.58 17.02 -2.26
N VAL A 25 4.74 17.88 -3.26
CA VAL A 25 3.59 18.54 -3.92
C VAL A 25 2.65 17.51 -4.53
N LEU A 26 3.15 16.52 -5.26
CA LEU A 26 2.33 15.47 -5.86
C LEU A 26 1.63 14.60 -4.80
N LEU A 27 2.31 14.24 -3.71
CA LEU A 27 1.73 13.47 -2.61
C LEU A 27 0.61 14.22 -1.86
N ILE A 28 0.64 15.55 -1.86
CA ILE A 28 -0.42 16.36 -1.26
C ILE A 28 -1.57 16.57 -2.27
N VAL A 29 -1.25 16.92 -3.52
CA VAL A 29 -2.23 17.32 -4.52
C VAL A 29 -3.03 16.13 -5.06
N LEU A 30 -2.36 15.01 -5.41
CA LEU A 30 -3.03 13.86 -5.99
C LEU A 30 -4.17 13.27 -5.13
N PRO A 31 -4.05 13.15 -3.80
CA PRO A 31 -5.14 12.65 -2.97
C PRO A 31 -6.40 13.51 -3.02
N PHE A 32 -6.30 14.81 -3.19
CA PHE A 32 -7.47 15.70 -3.30
C PHE A 32 -8.28 15.40 -4.56
N PHE A 33 -7.62 15.13 -5.68
CA PHE A 33 -8.29 14.87 -6.96
C PHE A 33 -8.69 13.41 -7.15
N TRP A 34 -8.02 12.48 -6.48
CA TRP A 34 -8.23 11.04 -6.69
C TRP A 34 -8.79 10.34 -5.44
N SER A 35 -8.09 10.40 -4.31
CA SER A 35 -8.44 9.59 -3.14
C SER A 35 -9.66 10.12 -2.40
N ILE A 36 -9.81 11.44 -2.26
CA ILE A 36 -10.97 12.03 -1.57
C ILE A 36 -12.27 11.77 -2.35
N PRO A 37 -12.36 12.05 -3.67
CA PRO A 37 -13.57 11.74 -4.42
C PRO A 37 -13.93 10.26 -4.40
N GLN A 38 -12.96 9.36 -4.53
CA GLN A 38 -13.20 7.92 -4.44
C GLN A 38 -13.70 7.51 -3.04
N GLY A 39 -13.11 8.06 -1.99
CA GLY A 39 -13.51 7.81 -0.61
C GLY A 39 -14.95 8.28 -0.34
N LEU A 40 -15.34 9.45 -0.83
CA LEU A 40 -16.70 9.98 -0.70
C LEU A 40 -17.71 9.10 -1.44
N VAL A 41 -17.44 8.71 -2.69
CA VAL A 41 -18.29 7.81 -3.46
C VAL A 41 -18.43 6.45 -2.76
N ALA A 42 -17.34 5.88 -2.28
CA ALA A 42 -17.36 4.61 -1.55
C ALA A 42 -18.15 4.69 -0.24
N SER A 43 -18.05 5.81 0.48
CA SER A 43 -18.80 6.07 1.72
C SER A 43 -20.29 6.21 1.46
N GLU A 44 -20.67 6.96 0.43
CA GLU A 44 -22.06 7.15 0.03
C GLU A 44 -22.70 5.84 -0.43
N LEU A 45 -22.05 5.11 -1.34
CA LEU A 45 -22.52 3.83 -1.83
C LEU A 45 -22.56 2.76 -0.73
N GLY A 46 -21.60 2.75 0.19
CA GLY A 46 -21.57 1.85 1.33
C GLY A 46 -22.72 2.10 2.30
N SER A 47 -23.11 3.35 2.51
CA SER A 47 -24.26 3.71 3.34
C SER A 47 -25.61 3.47 2.65
N ALA A 48 -25.68 3.72 1.34
CA ALA A 48 -26.91 3.54 0.55
C ALA A 48 -27.22 2.07 0.26
N ILE A 49 -26.20 1.22 0.14
CA ILE A 49 -26.33 -0.21 -0.18
C ILE A 49 -25.53 -1.03 0.86
N PRO A 50 -26.04 -1.15 2.11
CA PRO A 50 -25.35 -1.87 3.18
C PRO A 50 -25.48 -3.39 3.01
N THR A 51 -24.93 -3.93 1.93
CA THR A 51 -24.96 -5.37 1.64
C THR A 51 -23.55 -5.94 1.61
N GLU A 52 -23.40 -7.19 2.05
CA GLU A 52 -22.16 -7.91 1.90
C GLU A 52 -21.82 -8.07 0.42
N GLY A 53 -20.54 -7.85 0.05
CA GLY A 53 -20.05 -7.89 -1.33
C GLY A 53 -19.50 -6.55 -1.86
N GLY A 54 -19.67 -5.46 -1.11
CA GLY A 54 -19.07 -4.17 -1.42
C GLY A 54 -19.34 -3.68 -2.84
N TYR A 55 -18.29 -3.20 -3.53
CA TYR A 55 -18.43 -2.59 -4.85
C TYR A 55 -18.95 -3.56 -5.93
N TYR A 56 -18.83 -4.88 -5.77
CA TYR A 56 -19.45 -5.86 -6.66
C TYR A 56 -20.97 -5.64 -6.74
N LYS A 57 -21.61 -5.51 -5.56
CA LYS A 57 -23.05 -5.26 -5.46
C LYS A 57 -23.46 -3.91 -6.04
N TRP A 58 -22.60 -2.91 -5.89
CA TRP A 58 -22.84 -1.58 -6.47
C TRP A 58 -22.84 -1.62 -8.00
N ILE A 59 -21.82 -2.29 -8.57
CA ILE A 59 -21.75 -2.48 -10.04
C ILE A 59 -22.92 -3.33 -10.54
N GLN A 60 -23.22 -4.44 -9.85
CA GLN A 60 -24.34 -5.31 -10.22
C GLN A 60 -25.66 -4.55 -10.26
N ARG A 61 -25.91 -3.68 -9.28
CA ARG A 61 -27.13 -2.89 -9.20
C ARG A 61 -27.21 -1.79 -10.26
N ALA A 62 -26.08 -1.19 -10.62
CA ALA A 62 -26.02 -0.10 -11.59
C ALA A 62 -25.99 -0.57 -13.05
N LEU A 63 -25.25 -1.63 -13.34
CA LEU A 63 -24.92 -2.07 -14.70
C LEU A 63 -25.39 -3.49 -15.04
N GLY A 64 -25.95 -4.21 -14.06
CA GLY A 64 -26.43 -5.57 -14.24
C GLY A 64 -25.43 -6.66 -13.85
N GLU A 65 -25.89 -7.91 -13.91
CA GLU A 65 -25.14 -9.07 -13.38
C GLU A 65 -23.83 -9.33 -14.10
N PHE A 66 -23.81 -9.17 -15.41
CA PHE A 66 -22.61 -9.39 -16.23
C PHE A 66 -21.46 -8.46 -15.80
N TRP A 67 -21.74 -7.17 -15.68
CA TRP A 67 -20.74 -6.19 -15.28
C TRP A 67 -20.32 -6.32 -13.82
N GLY A 68 -21.25 -6.71 -12.95
CA GLY A 68 -20.94 -7.08 -11.57
C GLY A 68 -19.94 -8.22 -11.50
N PHE A 69 -20.18 -9.32 -12.23
CA PHE A 69 -19.27 -10.46 -12.33
C PHE A 69 -17.90 -10.03 -12.89
N GLN A 70 -17.89 -9.27 -13.98
CA GLN A 70 -16.67 -8.80 -14.61
C GLN A 70 -15.83 -7.93 -13.66
N GLY A 71 -16.46 -7.01 -12.92
CA GLY A 71 -15.79 -6.19 -11.92
C GLY A 71 -15.18 -7.03 -10.78
N CYS A 72 -15.89 -8.05 -10.31
CA CYS A 72 -15.38 -8.99 -9.32
C CYS A 72 -14.16 -9.78 -9.85
N TRP A 73 -14.23 -10.25 -11.07
CA TRP A 73 -13.14 -10.97 -11.73
C TRP A 73 -11.87 -10.12 -11.82
N TRP A 74 -11.99 -8.89 -12.35
CA TRP A 74 -10.86 -7.97 -12.42
C TRP A 74 -10.26 -7.66 -11.05
N ARG A 75 -11.11 -7.48 -10.04
CA ARG A 75 -10.64 -7.25 -8.67
C ARG A 75 -9.88 -8.44 -8.12
N THR A 76 -10.37 -9.64 -8.37
CA THR A 76 -9.70 -10.85 -7.92
C THR A 76 -8.30 -10.97 -8.53
N LEU A 77 -8.18 -10.74 -9.84
CA LEU A 77 -6.87 -10.71 -10.51
C LEU A 77 -5.95 -9.63 -9.93
N SER A 78 -6.47 -8.42 -9.71
CA SER A 78 -5.71 -7.33 -9.08
C SER A 78 -5.17 -7.72 -7.71
N ILE A 79 -5.98 -8.34 -6.86
CA ILE A 79 -5.56 -8.78 -5.52
C ILE A 79 -4.44 -9.82 -5.58
N TYR A 80 -4.49 -10.75 -6.54
CA TYR A 80 -3.41 -11.72 -6.72
C TYR A 80 -2.09 -11.05 -7.10
N VAL A 81 -2.13 -10.12 -8.04
CA VAL A 81 -0.95 -9.36 -8.47
C VAL A 81 -0.40 -8.53 -7.31
N ASP A 82 -1.24 -7.77 -6.63
CA ASP A 82 -0.87 -6.94 -5.49
C ASP A 82 -0.23 -7.79 -4.37
N SER A 83 -0.85 -8.92 -4.02
CA SER A 83 -0.32 -9.80 -2.97
C SER A 83 1.06 -10.35 -3.31
N THR A 84 1.30 -10.67 -4.58
CA THR A 84 2.59 -11.15 -5.05
C THR A 84 3.66 -10.06 -4.96
N LEU A 85 3.32 -8.82 -5.35
CA LEU A 85 4.23 -7.67 -5.27
C LEU A 85 4.71 -7.43 -3.83
N TYR A 86 3.83 -7.48 -2.83
CA TYR A 86 4.24 -7.29 -1.44
C TYR A 86 5.22 -8.34 -0.93
N ILE A 87 5.07 -9.59 -1.34
CA ILE A 87 5.99 -10.67 -0.96
C ILE A 87 7.36 -10.45 -1.62
N VAL A 88 7.37 -10.07 -2.88
CA VAL A 88 8.61 -9.78 -3.62
C VAL A 88 9.34 -8.61 -2.98
N LEU A 89 8.66 -7.47 -2.77
CA LEU A 89 9.23 -6.29 -2.13
C LEU A 89 9.76 -6.58 -0.73
N ALA A 90 9.02 -7.33 0.09
CA ALA A 90 9.48 -7.69 1.42
C ALA A 90 10.78 -8.51 1.39
N ALA A 91 10.90 -9.45 0.46
CA ALA A 91 12.13 -10.24 0.31
C ALA A 91 13.29 -9.40 -0.24
N ASP A 92 13.01 -8.49 -1.18
CA ASP A 92 14.03 -7.62 -1.78
C ASP A 92 14.55 -6.60 -0.74
N TYR A 93 13.69 -6.03 0.12
CA TYR A 93 14.14 -5.20 1.25
C TYR A 93 14.97 -5.99 2.28
N MET A 94 14.62 -7.25 2.54
CA MET A 94 15.46 -8.10 3.39
C MET A 94 16.83 -8.36 2.77
N ALA A 95 16.89 -8.60 1.47
CA ALA A 95 18.14 -8.79 0.73
C ALA A 95 19.00 -7.51 0.70
N ALA A 96 18.37 -6.32 0.68
CA ALA A 96 19.09 -5.05 0.76
C ALA A 96 19.72 -4.82 2.15
N CYS A 97 19.07 -5.31 3.22
CA CYS A 97 19.60 -5.20 4.58
C CYS A 97 20.68 -6.26 4.91
N PHE A 98 20.55 -7.44 4.32
CA PHE A 98 21.46 -8.57 4.58
C PHE A 98 21.97 -9.12 3.24
N PRO A 99 23.29 -9.26 3.05
CA PRO A 99 23.84 -9.86 1.85
C PRO A 99 23.40 -11.33 1.76
N MET A 100 22.41 -11.59 0.90
CA MET A 100 21.81 -12.91 0.72
C MET A 100 22.10 -13.41 -0.69
N SER A 101 22.29 -14.74 -0.83
CA SER A 101 22.36 -15.36 -2.15
C SER A 101 20.96 -15.43 -2.80
N ASP A 102 20.89 -15.51 -4.11
CA ASP A 102 19.62 -15.61 -4.87
C ASP A 102 18.74 -16.76 -4.38
N LEU A 103 19.38 -17.87 -4.01
CA LEU A 103 18.72 -19.04 -3.42
C LEU A 103 18.09 -18.73 -2.06
N ALA A 104 18.76 -17.93 -1.23
CA ALA A 104 18.23 -17.54 0.07
C ALA A 104 17.03 -16.57 -0.08
N VAL A 105 17.08 -15.64 -1.03
CA VAL A 105 15.95 -14.76 -1.35
C VAL A 105 14.74 -15.55 -1.82
N LEU A 106 14.95 -16.56 -2.69
CA LEU A 106 13.87 -17.45 -3.13
C LEU A 106 13.24 -18.22 -1.96
N LEU A 107 14.07 -18.76 -1.06
CA LEU A 107 13.59 -19.48 0.13
C LEU A 107 12.80 -18.56 1.08
N VAL A 108 13.21 -17.32 1.24
CA VAL A 108 12.47 -16.31 2.00
C VAL A 108 11.10 -16.03 1.36
N LYS A 109 11.03 -15.86 0.04
CA LYS A 109 9.75 -15.66 -0.68
C LYS A 109 8.80 -16.83 -0.44
N ILE A 110 9.28 -18.07 -0.59
CA ILE A 110 8.49 -19.29 -0.35
C ILE A 110 8.07 -19.38 1.12
N GLY A 111 8.98 -19.12 2.04
CA GLY A 111 8.69 -19.14 3.49
C GLY A 111 7.61 -18.14 3.87
N LEU A 112 7.67 -16.90 3.35
CA LEU A 112 6.64 -15.88 3.57
C LEU A 112 5.28 -16.34 3.05
N ILE A 113 5.21 -16.93 1.85
CA ILE A 113 3.96 -17.45 1.30
C ILE A 113 3.36 -18.51 2.22
N ILE A 114 4.16 -19.47 2.65
CA ILE A 114 3.70 -20.56 3.52
C ILE A 114 3.20 -20.02 4.86
N VAL A 115 3.97 -19.13 5.51
CA VAL A 115 3.62 -18.53 6.80
C VAL A 115 2.34 -17.72 6.71
N LEU A 116 2.23 -16.83 5.72
CA LEU A 116 1.04 -16.00 5.54
C LEU A 116 -0.18 -16.82 5.20
N THR A 117 -0.04 -17.87 4.38
CA THR A 117 -1.12 -18.80 4.07
C THR A 117 -1.57 -19.54 5.32
N TYR A 118 -0.63 -20.06 6.12
CA TYR A 118 -0.95 -20.74 7.38
C TYR A 118 -1.70 -19.83 8.37
N ILE A 119 -1.25 -18.57 8.52
CA ILE A 119 -1.92 -17.60 9.37
C ILE A 119 -3.35 -17.32 8.88
N ASN A 120 -3.54 -17.20 7.56
CA ASN A 120 -4.87 -16.98 6.98
C ASN A 120 -5.82 -18.19 7.23
N ILE A 121 -5.31 -19.41 7.16
CA ILE A 121 -6.11 -20.63 7.48
C ILE A 121 -6.54 -20.65 8.94
N ARG A 122 -5.73 -20.10 9.87
CA ARG A 122 -6.05 -20.02 11.30
C ARG A 122 -7.27 -19.14 11.60
N GLY A 123 -7.59 -18.21 10.72
CA GLY A 123 -8.79 -17.39 10.76
C GLY A 123 -8.57 -15.91 11.04
N VAL A 124 -9.65 -15.15 10.80
CA VAL A 124 -9.64 -13.68 10.78
C VAL A 124 -9.18 -13.05 12.11
N LYS A 125 -9.42 -13.71 13.24
CA LYS A 125 -9.04 -13.17 14.56
C LYS A 125 -7.52 -13.11 14.74
N ASP A 126 -6.82 -14.14 14.33
CA ASP A 126 -5.36 -14.22 14.46
C ASP A 126 -4.69 -13.29 13.43
N VAL A 127 -5.21 -13.25 12.21
CA VAL A 127 -4.78 -12.28 11.19
C VAL A 127 -4.95 -10.83 11.71
N GLY A 128 -6.10 -10.51 12.31
CA GLY A 128 -6.36 -9.19 12.87
C GLY A 128 -5.40 -8.80 14.00
N ARG A 129 -5.06 -9.71 14.90
CA ARG A 129 -4.10 -9.45 15.98
C ARG A 129 -2.69 -9.19 15.45
N ILE A 130 -2.24 -10.03 14.51
CA ILE A 130 -0.92 -9.89 13.89
C ILE A 130 -0.85 -8.58 13.11
N ALA A 131 -1.87 -8.26 12.31
CA ALA A 131 -1.95 -7.01 11.58
C ALA A 131 -1.94 -5.78 12.51
N SER A 132 -2.66 -5.83 13.64
CA SER A 132 -2.66 -4.75 14.63
C SER A 132 -1.28 -4.57 15.27
N PHE A 133 -0.59 -5.66 15.60
CA PHE A 133 0.76 -5.61 16.15
C PHE A 133 1.74 -4.95 15.18
N PHE A 134 1.76 -5.37 13.93
CA PHE A 134 2.60 -4.76 12.90
C PHE A 134 2.23 -3.30 12.65
N SER A 135 0.93 -2.95 12.66
CA SER A 135 0.48 -1.56 12.52
C SER A 135 1.04 -0.66 13.61
N ILE A 136 1.10 -1.12 14.86
CA ILE A 136 1.69 -0.36 15.97
C ILE A 136 3.18 -0.12 15.73
N ILE A 137 3.92 -1.14 15.28
CA ILE A 137 5.35 -1.01 14.97
C ILE A 137 5.56 0.03 13.87
N VAL A 138 4.78 -0.05 12.78
CA VAL A 138 4.88 0.90 11.67
C VAL A 138 4.58 2.32 12.13
N ILE A 139 3.49 2.53 12.89
CA ILE A 139 3.13 3.85 13.43
C ILE A 139 4.25 4.39 14.33
N ALA A 140 4.81 3.55 15.22
CA ALA A 140 5.89 3.94 16.09
C ALA A 140 7.13 4.38 15.31
N THR A 141 7.50 3.63 14.26
CA THR A 141 8.63 3.97 13.39
C THR A 141 8.42 5.32 12.71
N PHE A 142 7.23 5.56 12.12
CA PHE A 142 6.91 6.86 11.52
C PHE A 142 6.89 7.99 12.53
N ALA A 143 6.36 7.77 13.74
CA ALA A 143 6.35 8.77 14.79
C ALA A 143 7.80 9.17 15.20
N VAL A 144 8.69 8.19 15.33
CA VAL A 144 10.11 8.44 15.60
C VAL A 144 10.76 9.23 14.46
N MET A 145 10.52 8.84 13.20
CA MET A 145 11.06 9.57 12.04
C MET A 145 10.57 11.02 12.00
N VAL A 146 9.29 11.27 12.26
CA VAL A 146 8.71 12.62 12.31
C VAL A 146 9.37 13.45 13.42
N VAL A 147 9.49 12.90 14.63
CA VAL A 147 10.13 13.59 15.76
C VAL A 147 11.59 13.92 15.44
N LEU A 148 12.37 12.96 14.93
CA LEU A 148 13.76 13.19 14.55
C LEU A 148 13.90 14.19 13.41
N GLY A 149 12.99 14.16 12.44
CA GLY A 149 12.94 15.14 11.36
C GLY A 149 12.69 16.57 11.85
N PHE A 150 11.75 16.74 12.80
CA PHE A 150 11.52 18.05 13.42
C PHE A 150 12.70 18.53 14.28
N MET A 151 13.38 17.63 14.99
CA MET A 151 14.55 18.00 15.80
C MET A 151 15.76 18.41 14.95
N ASN A 152 15.89 17.87 13.76
CA ASN A 152 17.00 18.12 12.84
C ASN A 152 16.55 18.95 11.62
N TRP A 153 15.61 19.87 11.78
CA TRP A 153 15.09 20.73 10.72
C TRP A 153 16.12 21.79 10.28
N ASN A 154 17.19 21.34 9.59
CA ASN A 154 18.21 22.20 8.99
C ASN A 154 18.21 22.12 7.46
N TYR A 155 17.24 21.42 6.89
CA TYR A 155 17.14 21.17 5.46
C TYR A 155 15.90 21.84 4.87
N ASP A 156 16.05 22.53 3.75
CA ASP A 156 14.93 23.04 2.99
C ASP A 156 14.37 21.91 2.08
N PRO A 157 13.17 21.37 2.38
CA PRO A 157 12.61 20.25 1.64
C PRO A 157 12.24 20.61 0.19
N PHE A 158 12.22 21.89 -0.15
CA PHE A 158 11.92 22.37 -1.51
C PHE A 158 13.18 22.69 -2.35
N SER A 159 14.38 22.48 -1.84
CA SER A 159 15.62 22.70 -2.57
C SER A 159 16.46 21.42 -2.64
N PRO A 160 16.78 20.89 -3.85
CA PRO A 160 16.29 21.33 -5.18
C PRO A 160 14.86 20.88 -5.47
N PHE A 161 14.06 21.74 -6.08
CA PHE A 161 12.66 21.40 -6.41
C PHE A 161 12.55 20.29 -7.45
N MET A 162 13.48 20.27 -8.41
CA MET A 162 13.67 19.20 -9.40
C MET A 162 15.14 18.80 -9.44
N PRO A 163 15.46 17.53 -9.76
CA PRO A 163 16.84 17.10 -9.94
C PRO A 163 17.50 17.86 -11.11
N GLU A 164 18.73 18.31 -10.91
CA GLU A 164 19.51 18.96 -11.96
C GLU A 164 19.74 17.99 -13.12
N GLY A 165 19.22 18.32 -14.30
CA GLY A 165 19.42 17.53 -15.52
C GLY A 165 18.14 17.04 -16.22
N GLN A 166 16.95 17.37 -15.74
CA GLN A 166 15.65 17.07 -16.39
C GLN A 166 14.93 18.34 -16.87
N THR A 167 15.65 19.19 -17.57
CA THR A 167 15.05 20.31 -18.34
C THR A 167 15.00 19.96 -19.82
#